data_93fc89e12e7323e2eade8bd92f03ae7e
#
_entry.id   93fc89e12e7323e2eade8bd92f03ae7e
#
_cell.length_a   1.000
_cell.length_b   1.000
_cell.length_c   1.000
_cell.angle_alpha   90.00
_cell.angle_beta   90.00
_cell.angle_gamma   90.00
#
_symmetry.space_group_name_H-M   'P 1'
#
loop_
_entity.id
_entity.type
_entity.pdbx_description
1 polymer ?
#
loop_
_entity_poly.entity_id
_entity_poly.type
_entity_poly.pdbx_seq_one_letter_code
_entity_poly.pdbx_strand_id
1 'polypeptide(L)'
;MYEALKERFAEVFGTAPALLFSAPGRAELCGNHTDHQCGMILAASINLETVAAVRPVAEPRIRLLSEGYPMCEVDLQKLDPEEGEKESTTALIRGVAAGFAEKGVKPAGFDACVCSNVLAGSGLSSSAAFEILLGTIENHLTGAGLPAMELAKIGQMAENRYFGKPSGLLDQAASASGGVVYIDFAPGREPIAETIDINFEEYGYALVVIDSGADHAGLTDDYASIPKELHKVCGFFGKDVLREVDERLFYEKLPEVRAAAGDRAVLRAMHIYDENRRVHMARAALKCGDMETFLREVNGSGRSSQLLLQNIIPRKASDRQALSYALACAERLLEGEGGCRVHGGGFAGTIQAFVPLNRVDAFCAEMDRLLGAKSCHRLSIRPVGGVLLEVLE
;
A
#
# COMPACT_ATOMS: atom_id res chain seq x y z
N MET A 1 7.23 21.35 7.42
CA MET A 1 7.40 20.60 6.15
C MET A 1 7.13 21.49 4.94
N TYR A 2 5.94 22.07 4.78
CA TYR A 2 5.53 22.81 3.56
C TYR A 2 6.37 24.06 3.29
N GLU A 3 6.60 24.93 4.27
CA GLU A 3 7.41 26.14 4.08
C GLU A 3 8.87 25.81 3.71
N ALA A 4 9.50 24.86 4.40
CA ALA A 4 10.84 24.41 4.06
C ALA A 4 10.94 23.83 2.64
N LEU A 5 9.87 23.17 2.16
CA LEU A 5 9.82 22.66 0.79
C LEU A 5 9.70 23.77 -0.25
N LYS A 6 8.91 24.84 0.04
CA LYS A 6 8.80 26.02 -0.82
C LYS A 6 10.14 26.78 -0.90
N GLU A 7 10.82 26.96 0.24
CA GLU A 7 12.15 27.56 0.30
C GLU A 7 13.16 26.75 -0.50
N ARG A 8 13.16 25.41 -0.31
CA ARG A 8 14.05 24.51 -1.05
C ARG A 8 13.82 24.58 -2.55
N PHE A 9 12.56 24.66 -3.00
CA PHE A 9 12.22 24.84 -4.41
C PHE A 9 12.85 26.12 -4.96
N ALA A 10 12.71 27.24 -4.26
CA ALA A 10 13.26 28.52 -4.68
C ALA A 10 14.79 28.51 -4.76
N GLU A 11 15.46 27.85 -3.81
CA GLU A 11 16.92 27.66 -3.84
C GLU A 11 17.38 26.85 -5.06
N VAL A 12 16.67 25.76 -5.38
CA VAL A 12 17.06 24.81 -6.44
C VAL A 12 16.78 25.36 -7.84
N PHE A 13 15.62 25.98 -8.04
CA PHE A 13 15.15 26.42 -9.36
C PHE A 13 15.27 27.93 -9.60
N GLY A 14 15.67 28.71 -8.59
CA GLY A 14 15.85 30.17 -8.70
C GLY A 14 14.56 30.97 -8.84
N THR A 15 13.41 30.36 -8.58
CA THR A 15 12.06 30.94 -8.66
C THR A 15 11.13 30.32 -7.63
N ALA A 16 10.07 31.01 -7.22
CA ALA A 16 9.10 30.48 -6.30
C ALA A 16 8.25 29.36 -6.97
N PRO A 17 7.78 28.34 -6.23
CA PRO A 17 6.81 27.38 -6.75
C PRO A 17 5.46 28.08 -7.02
N ALA A 18 4.62 27.47 -7.85
CA ALA A 18 3.29 27.99 -8.16
C ALA A 18 2.16 27.18 -7.51
N LEU A 19 2.41 25.91 -7.20
CA LEU A 19 1.42 24.95 -6.73
C LEU A 19 2.02 24.07 -5.66
N LEU A 20 1.17 23.62 -4.71
CA LEU A 20 1.53 22.64 -3.69
C LEU A 20 0.58 21.45 -3.77
N PHE A 21 1.13 20.24 -3.94
CA PHE A 21 0.37 19.00 -4.03
C PHE A 21 0.74 18.03 -2.92
N SER A 22 -0.18 17.12 -2.60
CA SER A 22 0.05 16.04 -1.63
C SER A 22 -0.65 14.77 -2.05
N ALA A 23 -0.02 13.62 -1.75
CA ALA A 23 -0.64 12.31 -1.83
C ALA A 23 -0.31 11.49 -0.57
N PRO A 24 -1.28 10.76 0.00
CA PRO A 24 -1.09 10.00 1.24
C PRO A 24 -0.38 8.67 1.02
N GLY A 25 0.30 8.18 2.06
CA GLY A 25 0.56 6.76 2.23
C GLY A 25 -0.73 5.98 2.52
N ARG A 26 -0.62 4.66 2.67
CA ARG A 26 -1.78 3.80 2.96
C ARG A 26 -1.48 2.80 4.07
N ALA A 27 -2.54 2.39 4.78
CA ALA A 27 -2.55 1.23 5.66
C ALA A 27 -3.45 0.13 5.07
N GLU A 28 -3.00 -1.14 5.07
CA GLU A 28 -3.81 -2.29 4.70
C GLU A 28 -4.57 -2.77 5.93
N LEU A 29 -5.88 -2.58 5.99
CA LEU A 29 -6.69 -2.95 7.16
C LEU A 29 -7.03 -4.45 7.20
N CYS A 30 -7.35 -5.05 6.03
CA CYS A 30 -7.67 -6.46 5.85
C CYS A 30 -7.53 -6.83 4.37
N GLY A 31 -7.29 -8.10 4.04
CA GLY A 31 -7.15 -8.56 2.65
C GLY A 31 -5.72 -8.92 2.27
N ASN A 32 -4.97 -9.45 3.24
CA ASN A 32 -3.55 -9.76 3.08
C ASN A 32 -3.31 -10.73 1.91
N HIS A 33 -2.56 -10.29 0.89
CA HIS A 33 -2.22 -11.06 -0.31
C HIS A 33 -3.41 -11.55 -1.17
N THR A 34 -4.58 -10.92 -1.07
CA THR A 34 -5.73 -11.29 -1.91
C THR A 34 -5.71 -10.61 -3.27
N ASP A 35 -5.09 -9.45 -3.41
CA ASP A 35 -5.09 -8.60 -4.61
C ASP A 35 -4.50 -9.31 -5.83
N HIS A 36 -3.37 -10.00 -5.70
CA HIS A 36 -2.74 -10.78 -6.78
C HIS A 36 -3.49 -12.08 -7.13
N GLN A 37 -4.57 -12.40 -6.39
CA GLN A 37 -5.51 -13.48 -6.68
C GLN A 37 -6.88 -12.93 -7.10
N CYS A 38 -6.95 -11.69 -7.53
CA CYS A 38 -8.19 -10.99 -7.89
C CYS A 38 -9.24 -10.99 -6.76
N GLY A 39 -8.78 -10.96 -5.52
CA GLY A 39 -9.61 -10.97 -4.31
C GLY A 39 -10.13 -9.60 -3.92
N MET A 40 -10.42 -9.45 -2.64
CA MET A 40 -10.96 -8.23 -2.05
C MET A 40 -10.00 -7.69 -1.01
N ILE A 41 -9.95 -6.38 -0.87
CA ILE A 41 -9.14 -5.69 0.13
C ILE A 41 -9.92 -4.62 0.85
N LEU A 42 -9.47 -4.29 2.05
CA LEU A 42 -9.88 -3.13 2.82
C LEU A 42 -8.61 -2.37 3.23
N ALA A 43 -8.47 -1.15 2.74
CA ALA A 43 -7.30 -0.31 2.98
C ALA A 43 -7.72 1.11 3.34
N ALA A 44 -6.79 1.91 3.83
CA ALA A 44 -7.06 3.30 4.20
C ALA A 44 -5.94 4.22 3.75
N SER A 45 -6.28 5.40 3.25
CA SER A 45 -5.36 6.54 3.18
C SER A 45 -5.03 7.04 4.58
N ILE A 46 -3.79 7.40 4.82
CA ILE A 46 -3.32 7.83 6.14
C ILE A 46 -2.79 9.26 6.13
N ASN A 47 -2.63 9.84 7.32
CA ASN A 47 -2.14 11.19 7.52
C ASN A 47 -0.65 11.41 7.20
N LEU A 48 0.11 10.34 6.93
CA LEU A 48 1.47 10.46 6.41
C LEU A 48 1.40 10.64 4.89
N GLU A 49 2.20 11.58 4.36
CA GLU A 49 2.04 12.05 2.99
C GLU A 49 3.38 12.33 2.28
N THR A 50 3.34 12.29 0.96
CA THR A 50 4.38 12.82 0.08
C THR A 50 3.88 14.12 -0.54
N VAL A 51 4.67 15.19 -0.45
CA VAL A 51 4.30 16.55 -0.85
C VAL A 51 5.23 17.05 -1.94
N ALA A 52 4.68 17.79 -2.92
CA ALA A 52 5.44 18.45 -3.97
C ALA A 52 5.14 19.94 -4.04
N ALA A 53 6.19 20.77 -4.06
CA ALA A 53 6.16 22.14 -4.53
C ALA A 53 6.47 22.14 -6.03
N VAL A 54 5.58 22.71 -6.86
CA VAL A 54 5.59 22.54 -8.32
C VAL A 54 5.49 23.89 -9.02
N ARG A 55 6.18 24.02 -10.17
CA ARG A 55 6.00 25.09 -11.15
C ARG A 55 5.90 24.49 -12.55
N PRO A 56 4.80 24.74 -13.28
CA PRO A 56 4.69 24.36 -14.69
C PRO A 56 5.77 25.06 -15.53
N VAL A 57 6.28 24.35 -16.54
CA VAL A 57 7.22 24.90 -17.53
C VAL A 57 6.76 24.61 -18.94
N ALA A 58 7.15 25.46 -19.91
CA ALA A 58 6.75 25.30 -21.31
C ALA A 58 7.53 24.17 -22.02
N GLU A 59 8.72 23.85 -21.53
CA GLU A 59 9.57 22.81 -22.07
C GLU A 59 8.97 21.43 -21.82
N PRO A 60 9.07 20.49 -22.78
CA PRO A 60 8.52 19.14 -22.65
C PRO A 60 9.44 18.26 -21.77
N ARG A 61 9.64 18.64 -20.52
CA ARG A 61 10.48 17.92 -19.55
C ARG A 61 9.95 18.04 -18.13
N ILE A 62 10.26 17.05 -17.32
CA ILE A 62 10.06 17.08 -15.87
C ILE A 62 11.45 17.12 -15.22
N ARG A 63 11.69 18.09 -14.33
CA ARG A 63 12.82 18.07 -13.38
C ARG A 63 12.27 17.93 -11.98
N LEU A 64 12.78 16.94 -11.26
CA LEU A 64 12.29 16.64 -9.91
C LEU A 64 13.46 16.35 -8.97
N LEU A 65 13.49 17.06 -7.85
CA LEU A 65 14.40 16.80 -6.74
C LEU A 65 13.60 16.25 -5.55
N SER A 66 13.78 14.99 -5.23
CA SER A 66 13.27 14.41 -4.00
C SER A 66 14.31 14.52 -2.88
N GLU A 67 13.85 14.76 -1.66
CA GLU A 67 14.74 14.88 -0.49
C GLU A 67 15.57 13.59 -0.31
N GLY A 68 16.89 13.75 -0.21
CA GLY A 68 17.84 12.62 -0.08
C GLY A 68 18.21 11.91 -1.39
N TYR A 69 17.68 12.35 -2.54
CA TYR A 69 17.97 11.76 -3.86
C TYR A 69 18.56 12.78 -4.83
N PRO A 70 19.27 12.34 -5.87
CA PRO A 70 19.76 13.25 -6.92
C PRO A 70 18.59 13.84 -7.73
N MET A 71 18.87 14.95 -8.44
CA MET A 71 17.95 15.54 -9.41
C MET A 71 17.63 14.52 -10.51
N CYS A 72 16.35 14.30 -10.75
CA CYS A 72 15.84 13.52 -11.88
C CYS A 72 15.42 14.47 -13.01
N GLU A 73 15.70 14.09 -14.25
CA GLU A 73 15.21 14.79 -15.44
C GLU A 73 14.66 13.78 -16.45
N VAL A 74 13.43 14.01 -16.92
CA VAL A 74 12.75 13.17 -17.90
C VAL A 74 12.33 14.02 -19.10
N ASP A 75 12.77 13.63 -20.28
CA ASP A 75 12.33 14.18 -21.56
C ASP A 75 10.97 13.57 -21.94
N LEU A 76 9.92 14.39 -21.97
CA LEU A 76 8.55 13.98 -22.30
C LEU A 76 8.33 13.61 -23.77
N GLN A 77 9.33 13.80 -24.62
CA GLN A 77 9.34 13.33 -26.01
C GLN A 77 9.84 11.88 -26.13
N LYS A 78 10.41 11.31 -25.05
CA LYS A 78 10.99 9.97 -24.98
C LYS A 78 10.44 9.22 -23.77
N LEU A 79 9.30 8.57 -23.93
CA LEU A 79 8.57 7.93 -22.85
C LEU A 79 8.69 6.39 -22.84
N ASP A 80 9.43 5.77 -23.75
CA ASP A 80 9.68 4.34 -23.71
C ASP A 80 10.50 3.95 -22.46
N PRO A 81 10.28 2.74 -21.89
CA PRO A 81 11.07 2.25 -20.76
C PRO A 81 12.57 2.18 -21.10
N GLU A 82 13.41 2.69 -20.21
CA GLU A 82 14.87 2.61 -20.33
C GLU A 82 15.43 1.59 -19.34
N GLU A 83 16.14 0.57 -19.82
CA GLU A 83 16.68 -0.51 -18.97
C GLU A 83 17.62 0.02 -17.87
N GLY A 84 18.37 1.09 -18.16
CA GLY A 84 19.28 1.74 -17.20
C GLY A 84 18.58 2.53 -16.09
N GLU A 85 17.28 2.75 -16.19
CA GLU A 85 16.46 3.46 -15.19
C GLU A 85 15.71 2.54 -14.23
N LYS A 86 15.70 1.22 -14.46
CA LYS A 86 15.00 0.28 -13.56
C LYS A 86 15.38 0.50 -12.11
N GLU A 87 14.41 0.33 -11.22
CA GLU A 87 14.52 0.55 -9.77
C GLU A 87 14.91 1.99 -9.38
N SER A 88 14.66 2.98 -10.26
CA SER A 88 14.95 4.39 -10.02
C SER A 88 13.70 5.27 -9.95
N THR A 89 13.83 6.42 -9.29
CA THR A 89 12.80 7.47 -9.27
C THR A 89 12.48 7.97 -10.68
N THR A 90 13.49 8.05 -11.56
CA THR A 90 13.33 8.49 -12.97
C THR A 90 12.38 7.56 -13.73
N ALA A 91 12.50 6.24 -13.52
CA ALA A 91 11.58 5.26 -14.12
C ALA A 91 10.12 5.49 -13.73
N LEU A 92 9.84 5.81 -12.47
CA LEU A 92 8.49 6.10 -12.00
C LEU A 92 7.93 7.38 -12.63
N ILE A 93 8.74 8.44 -12.71
CA ILE A 93 8.35 9.72 -13.36
C ILE A 93 8.01 9.47 -14.83
N ARG A 94 8.90 8.79 -15.56
CA ARG A 94 8.69 8.44 -16.98
C ARG A 94 7.46 7.56 -17.17
N GLY A 95 7.28 6.56 -16.32
CA GLY A 95 6.15 5.64 -16.36
C GLY A 95 4.79 6.33 -16.14
N VAL A 96 4.70 7.24 -15.17
CA VAL A 96 3.48 8.01 -14.94
C VAL A 96 3.17 8.91 -16.15
N ALA A 97 4.15 9.65 -16.67
CA ALA A 97 3.98 10.47 -17.87
C ALA A 97 3.54 9.63 -19.08
N ALA A 98 4.14 8.45 -19.28
CA ALA A 98 3.75 7.51 -20.34
C ALA A 98 2.30 7.01 -20.17
N GLY A 99 1.85 6.78 -18.94
CA GLY A 99 0.48 6.39 -18.65
C GLY A 99 -0.55 7.44 -19.06
N PHE A 100 -0.24 8.71 -18.88
CA PHE A 100 -1.07 9.80 -19.41
C PHE A 100 -1.06 9.82 -20.94
N ALA A 101 0.11 9.64 -21.56
CA ALA A 101 0.22 9.57 -23.03
C ALA A 101 -0.58 8.39 -23.60
N GLU A 102 -0.57 7.21 -22.97
CA GLU A 102 -1.39 6.05 -23.36
C GLU A 102 -2.91 6.33 -23.28
N LYS A 103 -3.32 7.25 -22.40
CA LYS A 103 -4.72 7.75 -22.34
C LYS A 103 -5.02 8.85 -23.33
N GLY A 104 -4.08 9.20 -24.22
CA GLY A 104 -4.24 10.29 -25.20
C GLY A 104 -4.07 11.69 -24.62
N VAL A 105 -3.54 11.80 -23.39
CA VAL A 105 -3.26 13.06 -22.71
C VAL A 105 -1.80 13.40 -22.91
N LYS A 106 -1.49 14.57 -23.48
CA LYS A 106 -0.10 15.04 -23.61
C LYS A 106 0.42 15.43 -22.22
N PRO A 107 1.47 14.76 -21.67
CA PRO A 107 2.02 15.11 -20.37
C PRO A 107 2.53 16.56 -20.31
N ALA A 108 2.39 17.17 -19.16
CA ALA A 108 2.82 18.55 -18.91
C ALA A 108 4.26 18.62 -18.40
N GLY A 109 5.01 19.63 -18.84
CA GLY A 109 6.32 19.92 -18.27
C GLY A 109 6.22 20.65 -16.93
N PHE A 110 7.06 20.27 -15.96
CA PHE A 110 7.14 20.97 -14.68
C PHE A 110 8.49 20.76 -13.98
N ASP A 111 8.80 21.71 -13.09
CA ASP A 111 9.85 21.58 -12.08
C ASP A 111 9.21 21.28 -10.72
N ALA A 112 9.80 20.37 -9.92
CA ALA A 112 9.29 19.99 -8.63
C ALA A 112 10.36 19.73 -7.58
N CYS A 113 10.11 20.13 -6.33
CA CYS A 113 10.78 19.59 -5.14
C CYS A 113 9.80 18.75 -4.36
N VAL A 114 10.25 17.57 -3.90
CA VAL A 114 9.42 16.60 -3.19
C VAL A 114 10.03 16.25 -1.85
N CYS A 115 9.20 16.15 -0.81
CA CYS A 115 9.55 15.57 0.48
C CYS A 115 8.45 14.62 0.96
N SER A 116 8.80 13.69 1.84
CA SER A 116 7.87 12.67 2.33
C SER A 116 8.07 12.40 3.81
N ASN A 117 6.98 12.25 4.55
CA ASN A 117 6.98 11.67 5.88
C ASN A 117 6.38 10.25 5.91
N VAL A 118 6.03 9.70 4.74
CA VAL A 118 5.69 8.29 4.59
C VAL A 118 6.97 7.48 4.79
N LEU A 119 7.01 6.70 5.86
CA LEU A 119 8.20 5.97 6.27
C LEU A 119 8.62 4.95 5.20
N ALA A 120 9.81 5.12 4.65
CA ALA A 120 10.37 4.17 3.69
C ALA A 120 10.63 2.81 4.37
N GLY A 121 10.29 1.71 3.70
CA GLY A 121 10.48 0.36 4.24
C GLY A 121 9.51 -0.06 5.35
N SER A 122 8.60 0.80 5.79
CA SER A 122 7.63 0.49 6.86
C SER A 122 6.36 -0.22 6.36
N GLY A 123 6.27 -0.54 5.08
CA GLY A 123 5.05 -1.10 4.50
C GLY A 123 3.91 -0.09 4.31
N LEU A 124 4.14 1.22 4.48
CA LEU A 124 3.14 2.29 4.29
C LEU A 124 3.06 2.83 2.86
N SER A 125 3.77 2.20 1.92
CA SER A 125 3.77 2.47 0.46
C SER A 125 4.16 3.88 0.06
N SER A 126 5.40 4.28 0.40
CA SER A 126 5.96 5.54 -0.07
C SER A 126 6.06 5.63 -1.61
N SER A 127 6.29 4.50 -2.32
CA SER A 127 6.30 4.46 -3.79
C SER A 127 4.93 4.81 -4.37
N ALA A 128 3.86 4.19 -3.88
CA ALA A 128 2.51 4.48 -4.36
C ALA A 128 2.09 5.93 -4.06
N ALA A 129 2.43 6.46 -2.88
CA ALA A 129 2.20 7.87 -2.56
C ALA A 129 2.92 8.80 -3.55
N PHE A 130 4.16 8.47 -3.95
CA PHE A 130 4.91 9.22 -4.94
C PHE A 130 4.29 9.13 -6.33
N GLU A 131 3.89 7.93 -6.77
CA GLU A 131 3.23 7.71 -8.07
C GLU A 131 1.90 8.46 -8.16
N ILE A 132 1.09 8.41 -7.10
CA ILE A 132 -0.19 9.13 -7.03
C ILE A 132 0.04 10.65 -6.95
N LEU A 133 1.08 11.10 -6.28
CA LEU A 133 1.47 12.51 -6.29
C LEU A 133 1.76 12.99 -7.72
N LEU A 134 2.60 12.26 -8.47
CA LEU A 134 2.91 12.56 -9.87
C LEU A 134 1.65 12.53 -10.75
N GLY A 135 0.83 11.51 -10.61
CA GLY A 135 -0.44 11.40 -11.32
C GLY A 135 -1.40 12.55 -11.01
N THR A 136 -1.43 13.01 -9.75
CA THR A 136 -2.24 14.17 -9.35
C THR A 136 -1.74 15.48 -9.95
N ILE A 137 -0.43 15.68 -9.99
CA ILE A 137 0.20 16.83 -10.64
C ILE A 137 -0.15 16.86 -12.13
N GLU A 138 0.10 15.76 -12.84
CA GLU A 138 -0.18 15.65 -14.27
C GLU A 138 -1.68 15.85 -14.57
N ASN A 139 -2.56 15.22 -13.77
CA ASN A 139 -4.01 15.35 -13.94
C ASN A 139 -4.48 16.80 -13.79
N HIS A 140 -3.89 17.54 -12.85
CA HIS A 140 -4.20 18.95 -12.65
C HIS A 140 -3.64 19.82 -13.78
N LEU A 141 -2.35 19.67 -14.10
CA LEU A 141 -1.69 20.53 -15.11
C LEU A 141 -2.23 20.34 -16.52
N THR A 142 -2.63 19.14 -16.86
CA THR A 142 -3.21 18.83 -18.18
C THR A 142 -4.72 19.07 -18.26
N GLY A 143 -5.39 19.20 -17.11
CA GLY A 143 -6.85 19.26 -17.04
C GLY A 143 -7.55 17.97 -17.50
N ALA A 144 -6.87 16.82 -17.44
CA ALA A 144 -7.38 15.55 -17.97
C ALA A 144 -8.62 15.04 -17.23
N GLY A 145 -8.78 15.38 -15.94
CA GLY A 145 -9.94 14.98 -15.14
C GLY A 145 -10.06 13.47 -14.93
N LEU A 146 -8.94 12.75 -14.94
CA LEU A 146 -8.92 11.30 -14.71
C LEU A 146 -9.39 10.97 -13.29
N PRO A 147 -10.26 9.96 -13.10
CA PRO A 147 -10.70 9.53 -11.78
C PRO A 147 -9.57 8.84 -11.01
N ALA A 148 -9.69 8.80 -9.68
CA ALA A 148 -8.70 8.24 -8.76
C ALA A 148 -8.22 6.82 -9.16
N MET A 149 -9.13 5.94 -9.57
CA MET A 149 -8.79 4.59 -9.99
C MET A 149 -7.94 4.55 -11.28
N GLU A 150 -8.13 5.49 -12.21
CA GLU A 150 -7.28 5.59 -13.39
C GLU A 150 -5.86 6.08 -13.03
N LEU A 151 -5.73 7.02 -12.10
CA LEU A 151 -4.43 7.42 -11.56
C LEU A 151 -3.74 6.25 -10.87
N ALA A 152 -4.48 5.44 -10.11
CA ALA A 152 -3.96 4.22 -9.48
C ALA A 152 -3.44 3.21 -10.51
N LYS A 153 -4.18 2.97 -11.60
CA LYS A 153 -3.74 2.07 -12.69
C LYS A 153 -2.50 2.60 -13.41
N ILE A 154 -2.40 3.92 -13.59
CA ILE A 154 -1.19 4.56 -14.17
C ILE A 154 0.00 4.35 -13.24
N GLY A 155 -0.14 4.56 -11.92
CA GLY A 155 0.92 4.31 -10.94
C GLY A 155 1.37 2.85 -10.95
N GLN A 156 0.44 1.90 -10.88
CA GLN A 156 0.75 0.47 -10.97
C GLN A 156 1.49 0.11 -12.27
N MET A 157 1.06 0.64 -13.39
CA MET A 157 1.72 0.42 -14.68
C MET A 157 3.17 0.96 -14.66
N ALA A 158 3.38 2.14 -14.07
CA ALA A 158 4.70 2.73 -13.91
C ALA A 158 5.60 1.83 -13.03
N GLU A 159 5.08 1.33 -11.91
CA GLU A 159 5.83 0.41 -11.02
C GLU A 159 6.14 -0.92 -11.72
N ASN A 160 5.20 -1.51 -12.44
CA ASN A 160 5.37 -2.82 -13.07
C ASN A 160 6.23 -2.78 -14.34
N ARG A 161 6.01 -1.82 -15.25
CA ARG A 161 6.64 -1.80 -16.57
C ARG A 161 7.92 -0.98 -16.62
N TYR A 162 8.02 0.09 -15.84
CA TYR A 162 9.15 1.01 -15.87
C TYR A 162 10.11 0.75 -14.71
N PHE A 163 9.61 0.71 -13.49
CA PHE A 163 10.44 0.42 -12.32
C PHE A 163 10.87 -1.05 -12.27
N GLY A 164 10.01 -1.97 -12.74
CA GLY A 164 10.32 -3.40 -12.86
C GLY A 164 9.93 -4.22 -11.62
N LYS A 165 9.11 -3.67 -10.72
CA LYS A 165 8.60 -4.39 -9.54
C LYS A 165 7.16 -4.83 -9.79
N PRO A 166 6.87 -6.14 -9.87
CA PRO A 166 5.50 -6.62 -10.03
C PRO A 166 4.71 -6.38 -8.75
N SER A 167 3.75 -5.47 -8.81
CA SER A 167 2.86 -5.11 -7.71
C SER A 167 1.40 -5.25 -8.08
N GLY A 168 0.53 -5.51 -7.08
CA GLY A 168 -0.91 -5.39 -7.19
C GLY A 168 -1.36 -3.93 -7.26
N LEU A 169 -2.65 -3.69 -7.37
CA LEU A 169 -3.22 -2.33 -7.48
C LEU A 169 -3.60 -1.73 -6.12
N LEU A 170 -3.48 -2.49 -5.02
CA LEU A 170 -3.92 -2.11 -3.69
C LEU A 170 -3.35 -0.75 -3.24
N ASP A 171 -2.03 -0.63 -3.33
CA ASP A 171 -1.29 0.50 -2.77
C ASP A 171 -1.67 1.82 -3.44
N GLN A 172 -1.65 1.83 -4.75
CA GLN A 172 -2.01 3.00 -5.56
C GLN A 172 -3.49 3.34 -5.43
N ALA A 173 -4.36 2.33 -5.43
CA ALA A 173 -5.80 2.54 -5.30
C ALA A 173 -6.17 3.13 -3.92
N ALA A 174 -5.57 2.64 -2.84
CA ALA A 174 -5.79 3.19 -1.51
C ALA A 174 -5.27 4.63 -1.40
N SER A 175 -4.05 4.91 -1.87
CA SER A 175 -3.47 6.27 -1.87
C SER A 175 -4.30 7.26 -2.71
N ALA A 176 -4.83 6.82 -3.85
CA ALA A 176 -5.59 7.68 -4.76
C ALA A 176 -7.02 7.99 -4.28
N SER A 177 -7.67 7.05 -3.58
CA SER A 177 -9.10 7.15 -3.24
C SER A 177 -9.38 8.07 -2.05
N GLY A 178 -8.52 8.10 -1.04
CA GLY A 178 -8.83 8.73 0.25
C GLY A 178 -9.80 7.91 1.11
N GLY A 179 -9.85 8.19 2.41
CA GLY A 179 -10.72 7.48 3.35
C GLY A 179 -10.35 6.02 3.56
N VAL A 180 -11.28 5.25 4.09
CA VAL A 180 -11.22 3.79 4.07
C VAL A 180 -11.86 3.31 2.77
N VAL A 181 -11.16 2.48 2.01
CA VAL A 181 -11.63 1.98 0.72
C VAL A 181 -11.69 0.45 0.72
N TYR A 182 -12.85 -0.07 0.34
CA TYR A 182 -13.02 -1.47 -0.05
C TYR A 182 -12.84 -1.57 -1.56
N ILE A 183 -12.04 -2.55 -2.01
CA ILE A 183 -11.84 -2.81 -3.43
C ILE A 183 -12.06 -4.30 -3.72
N ASP A 184 -12.86 -4.61 -4.75
CA ASP A 184 -13.06 -5.95 -5.29
C ASP A 184 -12.44 -6.03 -6.68
N PHE A 185 -11.40 -6.84 -6.82
CA PHE A 185 -10.67 -7.06 -8.06
C PHE A 185 -11.21 -8.22 -8.91
N ALA A 186 -12.49 -8.57 -8.79
CA ALA A 186 -13.07 -9.69 -9.51
C ALA A 186 -12.72 -9.66 -11.00
N PRO A 187 -12.24 -10.80 -11.58
CA PRO A 187 -11.79 -10.85 -12.96
C PRO A 187 -12.92 -10.61 -13.95
N GLY A 188 -12.58 -10.14 -15.15
CA GLY A 188 -13.53 -9.89 -16.23
C GLY A 188 -14.37 -8.61 -16.11
N ARG A 189 -14.09 -7.76 -15.10
CA ARG A 189 -14.70 -6.44 -14.93
C ARG A 189 -13.71 -5.44 -14.35
N GLU A 190 -14.04 -4.15 -14.46
CA GLU A 190 -13.31 -3.10 -13.75
C GLU A 190 -13.40 -3.32 -12.22
N PRO A 191 -12.31 -3.04 -11.46
CA PRO A 191 -12.34 -3.10 -10.02
C PRO A 191 -13.44 -2.20 -9.45
N ILE A 192 -14.21 -2.75 -8.51
CA ILE A 192 -15.21 -1.96 -7.78
C ILE A 192 -14.53 -1.37 -6.55
N ALA A 193 -14.48 -0.04 -6.46
CA ALA A 193 -14.02 0.66 -5.27
C ALA A 193 -15.20 1.33 -4.56
N GLU A 194 -15.26 1.18 -3.24
CA GLU A 194 -16.26 1.82 -2.39
C GLU A 194 -15.56 2.46 -1.19
N THR A 195 -15.73 3.77 -1.03
CA THR A 195 -15.21 4.50 0.13
C THR A 195 -16.17 4.35 1.31
N ILE A 196 -15.62 4.10 2.49
CA ILE A 196 -16.33 3.98 3.76
C ILE A 196 -15.88 5.17 4.60
N ASP A 197 -16.84 6.01 4.98
CA ASP A 197 -16.59 7.13 5.88
C ASP A 197 -16.58 6.62 7.33
N ILE A 198 -15.41 6.59 7.93
CA ILE A 198 -15.21 6.14 9.30
C ILE A 198 -13.99 6.81 9.92
N ASN A 199 -14.15 7.24 11.18
CA ASN A 199 -13.07 7.67 12.04
C ASN A 199 -12.97 6.73 13.24
N PHE A 200 -11.93 5.93 13.31
CA PHE A 200 -11.76 4.93 14.39
C PHE A 200 -11.72 5.56 15.78
N GLU A 201 -11.26 6.81 15.92
CA GLU A 201 -11.21 7.50 17.21
C GLU A 201 -12.62 7.79 17.78
N GLU A 202 -13.62 8.00 16.92
CA GLU A 202 -15.02 8.16 17.34
C GLU A 202 -15.61 6.89 17.94
N TYR A 203 -15.01 5.74 17.59
CA TYR A 203 -15.35 4.42 18.13
C TYR A 203 -14.43 3.98 19.28
N GLY A 204 -13.57 4.90 19.75
CA GLY A 204 -12.70 4.64 20.89
C GLY A 204 -11.38 3.93 20.59
N TYR A 205 -10.95 3.86 19.34
CA TYR A 205 -9.72 3.18 18.93
C TYR A 205 -8.77 4.09 18.15
N ALA A 206 -7.47 3.95 18.41
CA ALA A 206 -6.41 4.52 17.57
C ALA A 206 -5.83 3.43 16.67
N LEU A 207 -5.59 3.75 15.40
CA LEU A 207 -4.77 2.92 14.52
C LEU A 207 -3.30 3.24 14.76
N VAL A 208 -2.52 2.23 15.11
CA VAL A 208 -1.07 2.33 15.34
C VAL A 208 -0.35 1.36 14.41
N VAL A 209 0.61 1.83 13.65
CA VAL A 209 1.57 0.98 12.92
C VAL A 209 2.86 0.93 13.73
N ILE A 210 3.39 -0.27 13.90
CA ILE A 210 4.56 -0.54 14.73
C ILE A 210 5.65 -1.17 13.88
N ASP A 211 6.81 -0.52 13.80
CA ASP A 211 8.00 -1.05 13.14
C ASP A 211 8.62 -2.16 13.99
N SER A 212 8.77 -3.35 13.42
CA SER A 212 9.40 -4.49 14.08
C SER A 212 10.93 -4.41 14.11
N GLY A 213 11.52 -3.45 13.41
CA GLY A 213 12.98 -3.33 13.25
C GLY A 213 13.58 -4.34 12.26
N ALA A 214 12.77 -5.08 11.52
CA ALA A 214 13.26 -6.04 10.51
C ALA A 214 13.33 -5.39 9.13
N ASP A 215 14.45 -5.63 8.43
CA ASP A 215 14.70 -5.19 7.06
C ASP A 215 14.09 -6.16 6.03
N HIS A 216 13.63 -5.61 4.91
CA HIS A 216 13.13 -6.37 3.75
C HIS A 216 14.24 -6.93 2.85
N ALA A 217 15.51 -6.58 3.09
CA ALA A 217 16.63 -7.01 2.27
C ALA A 217 16.76 -8.55 2.20
N GLY A 218 16.87 -9.08 0.99
CA GLY A 218 17.05 -10.51 0.76
C GLY A 218 15.79 -11.37 0.92
N LEU A 219 14.58 -10.77 1.04
CA LEU A 219 13.31 -11.48 1.21
C LEU A 219 12.52 -11.66 -0.10
N THR A 220 13.07 -11.29 -1.25
CA THR A 220 12.41 -11.38 -2.56
C THR A 220 11.87 -12.78 -2.83
N ASP A 221 12.64 -13.85 -2.50
CA ASP A 221 12.21 -15.24 -2.69
C ASP A 221 11.04 -15.62 -1.77
N ASP A 222 10.97 -15.05 -0.57
CA ASP A 222 9.89 -15.31 0.37
C ASP A 222 8.58 -14.70 -0.15
N TYR A 223 8.61 -13.43 -0.60
CA TYR A 223 7.47 -12.77 -1.25
C TYR A 223 7.03 -13.50 -2.52
N ALA A 224 7.97 -13.81 -3.43
CA ALA A 224 7.68 -14.50 -4.68
C ALA A 224 7.12 -15.92 -4.47
N SER A 225 7.40 -16.55 -3.32
CA SER A 225 6.88 -17.88 -3.01
C SER A 225 5.37 -17.94 -2.87
N ILE A 226 4.72 -16.82 -2.42
CA ILE A 226 3.27 -16.80 -2.18
C ILE A 226 2.51 -16.92 -3.51
N PRO A 227 2.62 -15.98 -4.47
CA PRO A 227 1.93 -16.12 -5.74
C PRO A 227 2.33 -17.38 -6.51
N LYS A 228 3.60 -17.79 -6.45
CA LYS A 228 4.08 -19.01 -7.11
C LYS A 228 3.39 -20.28 -6.60
N GLU A 229 3.16 -20.38 -5.30
CA GLU A 229 2.49 -21.54 -4.71
C GLU A 229 0.97 -21.50 -4.95
N LEU A 230 0.36 -20.34 -4.88
CA LEU A 230 -1.04 -20.17 -5.25
C LEU A 230 -1.31 -20.52 -6.71
N HIS A 231 -0.40 -20.13 -7.61
CA HIS A 231 -0.49 -20.49 -9.03
C HIS A 231 -0.45 -22.01 -9.27
N LYS A 232 0.26 -22.81 -8.45
CA LYS A 232 0.21 -24.27 -8.54
C LYS A 232 -1.19 -24.82 -8.22
N VAL A 233 -1.87 -24.24 -7.24
CA VAL A 233 -3.25 -24.60 -6.89
C VAL A 233 -4.19 -24.24 -8.03
N CYS A 234 -4.10 -23.01 -8.56
CA CYS A 234 -4.90 -22.55 -9.70
C CYS A 234 -4.69 -23.42 -10.93
N GLY A 235 -3.43 -23.77 -11.24
CA GLY A 235 -3.06 -24.63 -12.37
C GLY A 235 -3.66 -26.04 -12.31
N PHE A 236 -3.87 -26.61 -11.11
CA PHE A 236 -4.59 -27.88 -10.94
C PHE A 236 -6.01 -27.81 -11.49
N PHE A 237 -6.65 -26.62 -11.40
CA PHE A 237 -8.00 -26.37 -11.92
C PHE A 237 -8.01 -25.74 -13.33
N GLY A 238 -6.85 -25.55 -13.97
CA GLY A 238 -6.74 -24.86 -15.25
C GLY A 238 -7.14 -23.38 -15.18
N LYS A 239 -6.84 -22.72 -14.06
CA LYS A 239 -7.14 -21.32 -13.80
C LYS A 239 -5.86 -20.54 -13.51
N ASP A 240 -5.91 -19.21 -13.68
CA ASP A 240 -4.79 -18.32 -13.42
C ASP A 240 -4.80 -17.76 -11.99
N VAL A 241 -5.99 -17.50 -11.45
CA VAL A 241 -6.18 -16.92 -10.10
C VAL A 241 -7.21 -17.69 -9.29
N LEU A 242 -7.09 -17.68 -7.96
CA LEU A 242 -8.02 -18.41 -7.07
C LEU A 242 -9.45 -17.88 -7.14
N ARG A 243 -9.66 -16.61 -7.49
CA ARG A 243 -11.00 -16.04 -7.67
C ARG A 243 -11.82 -16.75 -8.76
N GLU A 244 -11.18 -17.42 -9.71
CA GLU A 244 -11.81 -18.19 -10.76
C GLU A 244 -12.04 -19.67 -10.40
N VAL A 245 -11.46 -20.12 -9.29
CA VAL A 245 -11.64 -21.49 -8.79
C VAL A 245 -12.80 -21.52 -7.84
N ASP A 246 -13.78 -22.39 -8.11
CA ASP A 246 -14.91 -22.61 -7.20
C ASP A 246 -14.42 -23.16 -5.86
N GLU A 247 -14.71 -22.44 -4.77
CA GLU A 247 -14.24 -22.79 -3.43
C GLU A 247 -14.75 -24.16 -2.97
N ARG A 248 -15.99 -24.52 -3.30
CA ARG A 248 -16.55 -25.82 -2.95
C ARG A 248 -15.81 -26.94 -3.65
N LEU A 249 -15.53 -26.75 -4.95
CA LEU A 249 -14.74 -27.71 -5.75
C LEU A 249 -13.32 -27.85 -5.20
N PHE A 250 -12.69 -26.74 -4.77
CA PHE A 250 -11.38 -26.77 -4.13
C PHE A 250 -11.40 -27.68 -2.88
N TYR A 251 -12.37 -27.53 -1.98
CA TYR A 251 -12.47 -28.35 -0.79
C TYR A 251 -12.86 -29.81 -1.09
N GLU A 252 -13.69 -30.06 -2.09
CA GLU A 252 -14.02 -31.42 -2.56
C GLU A 252 -12.79 -32.16 -3.10
N LYS A 253 -11.86 -31.44 -3.75
CA LYS A 253 -10.63 -31.97 -4.34
C LYS A 253 -9.37 -31.80 -3.47
N LEU A 254 -9.56 -31.49 -2.21
CA LEU A 254 -8.45 -31.13 -1.31
C LEU A 254 -7.32 -32.17 -1.25
N PRO A 255 -7.58 -33.50 -1.15
CA PRO A 255 -6.51 -34.50 -1.14
C PRO A 255 -5.68 -34.50 -2.43
N GLU A 256 -6.33 -34.36 -3.60
CA GLU A 256 -5.67 -34.37 -4.90
C GLU A 256 -4.87 -33.06 -5.11
N VAL A 257 -5.45 -31.92 -4.74
CA VAL A 257 -4.75 -30.61 -4.79
C VAL A 257 -3.53 -30.61 -3.88
N ARG A 258 -3.65 -31.16 -2.66
CA ARG A 258 -2.54 -31.31 -1.71
C ARG A 258 -1.41 -32.18 -2.29
N ALA A 259 -1.75 -33.30 -2.94
CA ALA A 259 -0.78 -34.17 -3.56
C ALA A 259 -0.04 -33.46 -4.72
N ALA A 260 -0.73 -32.63 -5.51
CA ALA A 260 -0.18 -31.93 -6.65
C ALA A 260 0.62 -30.65 -6.28
N ALA A 261 0.12 -29.84 -5.35
CA ALA A 261 0.65 -28.51 -5.06
C ALA A 261 1.48 -28.45 -3.75
N GLY A 262 1.26 -29.38 -2.82
CA GLY A 262 1.89 -29.45 -1.51
C GLY A 262 1.10 -28.71 -0.40
N ASP A 263 1.42 -29.02 0.86
CA ASP A 263 0.68 -28.58 2.04
C ASP A 263 0.60 -27.04 2.13
N ARG A 264 1.75 -26.34 1.98
CA ARG A 264 1.79 -24.88 2.14
C ARG A 264 1.01 -24.15 1.07
N ALA A 265 1.02 -24.63 -0.18
CA ALA A 265 0.23 -24.07 -1.27
C ALA A 265 -1.27 -24.16 -0.96
N VAL A 266 -1.72 -25.30 -0.42
CA VAL A 266 -3.10 -25.52 0.01
C VAL A 266 -3.47 -24.61 1.17
N LEU A 267 -2.63 -24.48 2.20
CA LEU A 267 -2.86 -23.59 3.33
C LEU A 267 -2.98 -22.13 2.88
N ARG A 268 -2.11 -21.69 1.97
CA ARG A 268 -2.18 -20.36 1.36
C ARG A 268 -3.47 -20.14 0.58
N ALA A 269 -3.94 -21.14 -0.17
CA ALA A 269 -5.23 -21.05 -0.85
C ALA A 269 -6.41 -20.94 0.13
N MET A 270 -6.41 -21.71 1.22
CA MET A 270 -7.40 -21.58 2.30
C MET A 270 -7.37 -20.17 2.90
N HIS A 271 -6.17 -19.59 3.13
CA HIS A 271 -6.06 -18.22 3.60
C HIS A 271 -6.78 -17.25 2.66
N ILE A 272 -6.56 -17.34 1.34
CA ILE A 272 -7.16 -16.41 0.36
C ILE A 272 -8.71 -16.50 0.38
N TYR A 273 -9.28 -17.70 0.42
CA TYR A 273 -10.75 -17.84 0.53
C TYR A 273 -11.28 -17.25 1.83
N ASP A 274 -10.65 -17.59 2.96
CA ASP A 274 -11.03 -17.07 4.27
C ASP A 274 -10.86 -15.55 4.35
N GLU A 275 -9.79 -15.01 3.79
CA GLU A 275 -9.48 -13.60 3.84
C GLU A 275 -10.47 -12.77 3.02
N ASN A 276 -10.91 -13.25 1.86
CA ASN A 276 -11.98 -12.63 1.09
C ASN A 276 -13.29 -12.54 1.90
N ARG A 277 -13.64 -13.59 2.65
CA ARG A 277 -14.82 -13.55 3.55
C ARG A 277 -14.63 -12.53 4.68
N ARG A 278 -13.42 -12.48 5.29
CA ARG A 278 -13.11 -11.51 6.35
C ARG A 278 -13.20 -10.08 5.86
N VAL A 279 -12.67 -9.78 4.68
CA VAL A 279 -12.78 -8.44 4.07
C VAL A 279 -14.24 -8.05 3.88
N HIS A 280 -15.06 -8.97 3.37
CA HIS A 280 -16.49 -8.72 3.19
C HIS A 280 -17.19 -8.43 4.52
N MET A 281 -16.91 -9.22 5.58
CA MET A 281 -17.48 -9.03 6.92
C MET A 281 -16.96 -7.75 7.58
N ALA A 282 -15.66 -7.46 7.48
CA ALA A 282 -15.06 -6.24 7.99
C ALA A 282 -15.66 -4.98 7.35
N ARG A 283 -15.84 -5.00 6.00
CA ARG A 283 -16.54 -3.93 5.27
C ARG A 283 -17.97 -3.72 5.80
N ALA A 284 -18.74 -4.79 5.95
CA ALA A 284 -20.11 -4.71 6.44
C ALA A 284 -20.15 -4.14 7.88
N ALA A 285 -19.24 -4.60 8.73
CA ALA A 285 -19.10 -4.14 10.11
C ALA A 285 -18.80 -2.63 10.18
N LEU A 286 -17.82 -2.14 9.41
CA LEU A 286 -17.48 -0.70 9.37
C LEU A 286 -18.65 0.15 8.90
N LYS A 287 -19.42 -0.30 7.90
CA LYS A 287 -20.61 0.42 7.41
C LYS A 287 -21.73 0.54 8.45
N CYS A 288 -21.78 -0.37 9.42
CA CYS A 288 -22.75 -0.37 10.49
C CYS A 288 -22.20 0.17 11.82
N GLY A 289 -20.90 0.55 11.88
CA GLY A 289 -20.25 0.96 13.12
C GLY A 289 -20.00 -0.19 14.11
N ASP A 290 -20.06 -1.45 13.66
CA ASP A 290 -19.82 -2.65 14.50
C ASP A 290 -18.31 -2.91 14.63
N MET A 291 -17.68 -2.20 15.57
CA MET A 291 -16.25 -2.32 15.84
C MET A 291 -15.86 -3.67 16.42
N GLU A 292 -16.75 -4.34 17.17
CA GLU A 292 -16.46 -5.67 17.71
C GLU A 292 -16.28 -6.70 16.60
N THR A 293 -17.18 -6.73 15.63
CA THR A 293 -17.06 -7.59 14.45
C THR A 293 -15.84 -7.20 13.61
N PHE A 294 -15.60 -5.91 13.36
CA PHE A 294 -14.43 -5.47 12.62
C PHE A 294 -13.11 -5.95 13.26
N LEU A 295 -12.93 -5.74 14.56
CA LEU A 295 -11.72 -6.14 15.29
C LEU A 295 -11.56 -7.67 15.35
N ARG A 296 -12.66 -8.41 15.44
CA ARG A 296 -12.64 -9.87 15.33
C ARG A 296 -12.10 -10.33 13.98
N GLU A 297 -12.53 -9.68 12.87
CA GLU A 297 -12.03 -10.01 11.53
C GLU A 297 -10.55 -9.60 11.35
N VAL A 298 -10.12 -8.47 11.91
CA VAL A 298 -8.70 -8.06 11.95
C VAL A 298 -7.84 -9.11 12.67
N ASN A 299 -8.24 -9.54 13.86
CA ASN A 299 -7.54 -10.58 14.61
C ASN A 299 -7.57 -11.94 13.88
N GLY A 300 -8.69 -12.27 13.22
CA GLY A 300 -8.82 -13.45 12.38
C GLY A 300 -7.86 -13.42 11.19
N SER A 301 -7.70 -12.27 10.55
CA SER A 301 -6.72 -12.04 9.47
C SER A 301 -5.29 -12.26 9.97
N GLY A 302 -4.93 -11.70 11.12
CA GLY A 302 -3.62 -11.88 11.75
C GLY A 302 -3.28 -13.36 12.01
N ARG A 303 -4.20 -14.10 12.61
CA ARG A 303 -4.04 -15.55 12.87
C ARG A 303 -3.93 -16.34 11.56
N SER A 304 -4.72 -16.01 10.55
CA SER A 304 -4.67 -16.64 9.24
C SER A 304 -3.36 -16.35 8.51
N SER A 305 -2.84 -15.13 8.60
CA SER A 305 -1.52 -14.78 8.09
C SER A 305 -0.41 -15.61 8.73
N GLN A 306 -0.47 -15.82 10.04
CA GLN A 306 0.51 -16.62 10.77
C GLN A 306 0.42 -18.12 10.44
N LEU A 307 -0.79 -18.69 10.48
CA LEU A 307 -0.99 -20.14 10.39
C LEU A 307 -1.08 -20.64 8.95
N LEU A 308 -1.82 -19.94 8.09
CA LEU A 308 -2.17 -20.41 6.75
C LEU A 308 -1.29 -19.76 5.67
N LEU A 309 -1.21 -18.45 5.62
CA LEU A 309 -0.37 -17.74 4.64
C LEU A 309 1.11 -17.92 4.92
N GLN A 310 1.49 -17.95 6.19
CA GLN A 310 2.86 -18.15 6.68
C GLN A 310 3.81 -17.06 6.15
N ASN A 311 3.40 -15.80 6.29
CA ASN A 311 4.19 -14.63 5.91
C ASN A 311 4.73 -13.83 7.12
N ILE A 312 4.81 -14.44 8.29
CA ILE A 312 5.33 -13.79 9.51
C ILE A 312 6.82 -14.07 9.69
N ILE A 313 7.26 -15.29 9.38
CA ILE A 313 8.63 -15.75 9.62
C ILE A 313 9.29 -16.03 8.27
N PRO A 314 10.39 -15.31 7.92
CA PRO A 314 11.18 -15.64 6.74
C PRO A 314 11.73 -17.07 6.81
N ARG A 315 11.77 -17.77 5.67
CA ARG A 315 12.22 -19.19 5.60
C ARG A 315 13.64 -19.41 6.15
N LYS A 316 14.50 -18.41 6.05
CA LYS A 316 15.90 -18.48 6.52
C LYS A 316 16.08 -17.97 7.95
N ALA A 317 15.02 -17.44 8.61
CA ALA A 317 15.11 -16.93 9.96
C ALA A 317 14.74 -18.02 10.97
N SER A 318 15.70 -18.48 11.77
CA SER A 318 15.46 -19.47 12.83
C SER A 318 15.34 -18.82 14.22
N ASP A 319 16.11 -17.79 14.49
CA ASP A 319 16.32 -17.16 15.80
C ASP A 319 15.95 -15.67 15.84
N ARG A 320 15.88 -15.01 14.69
CA ARG A 320 15.48 -13.60 14.56
C ARG A 320 14.12 -13.48 13.89
N GLN A 321 13.07 -13.39 14.69
CA GLN A 321 11.66 -13.39 14.26
C GLN A 321 10.97 -12.10 14.71
N ALA A 322 11.41 -10.97 14.18
CA ALA A 322 11.00 -9.65 14.66
C ALA A 322 9.49 -9.42 14.59
N LEU A 323 8.81 -9.80 13.48
CA LEU A 323 7.35 -9.69 13.37
C LEU A 323 6.62 -10.55 14.41
N SER A 324 7.07 -11.81 14.63
CA SER A 324 6.46 -12.68 15.64
C SER A 324 6.62 -12.09 17.04
N TYR A 325 7.80 -11.53 17.34
CA TYR A 325 8.07 -10.88 18.61
C TYR A 325 7.19 -9.63 18.81
N ALA A 326 7.12 -8.76 17.80
CA ALA A 326 6.29 -7.56 17.84
C ALA A 326 4.80 -7.89 18.01
N LEU A 327 4.26 -8.89 17.27
CA LEU A 327 2.88 -9.35 17.41
C LEU A 327 2.60 -9.90 18.82
N ALA A 328 3.47 -10.76 19.34
CA ALA A 328 3.30 -11.33 20.67
C ALA A 328 3.31 -10.26 21.78
N CYS A 329 4.17 -9.24 21.66
CA CYS A 329 4.19 -8.10 22.56
C CYS A 329 2.88 -7.28 22.45
N ALA A 330 2.44 -6.97 21.23
CA ALA A 330 1.22 -6.21 20.99
C ALA A 330 -0.03 -6.94 21.51
N GLU A 331 -0.20 -8.23 21.22
CA GLU A 331 -1.31 -9.04 21.73
C GLU A 331 -1.34 -9.06 23.27
N ARG A 332 -0.17 -9.22 23.91
CA ARG A 332 -0.06 -9.20 25.36
C ARG A 332 -0.47 -7.87 25.97
N LEU A 333 -0.07 -6.74 25.35
CA LEU A 333 -0.38 -5.39 25.83
C LEU A 333 -1.84 -5.01 25.57
N LEU A 334 -2.47 -5.55 24.54
CA LEU A 334 -3.89 -5.35 24.24
C LEU A 334 -4.81 -6.10 25.21
N GLU A 335 -4.34 -7.18 25.85
CA GLU A 335 -5.12 -7.96 26.84
C GLU A 335 -6.50 -8.41 26.36
N GLY A 336 -6.65 -8.64 25.06
CA GLY A 336 -7.92 -9.01 24.41
C GLY A 336 -8.80 -7.85 24.03
N GLU A 337 -8.41 -6.61 24.32
CA GLU A 337 -9.11 -5.39 23.86
C GLU A 337 -8.44 -4.85 22.58
N GLY A 338 -9.24 -4.59 21.54
CA GLY A 338 -8.71 -4.13 20.24
C GLY A 338 -8.30 -5.29 19.34
N GLY A 339 -7.32 -5.05 18.46
CA GLY A 339 -6.86 -6.05 17.51
C GLY A 339 -5.50 -5.72 16.91
N CYS A 340 -4.74 -6.76 16.54
CA CYS A 340 -3.49 -6.56 15.83
C CYS A 340 -3.24 -7.65 14.79
N ARG A 341 -2.43 -7.30 13.80
CA ARG A 341 -1.99 -8.21 12.73
C ARG A 341 -0.73 -7.71 12.05
N VAL A 342 -0.11 -8.58 11.26
CA VAL A 342 0.92 -8.14 10.31
C VAL A 342 0.35 -7.08 9.36
N HIS A 343 1.15 -6.11 8.99
CA HIS A 343 0.81 -5.05 8.05
C HIS A 343 1.61 -5.21 6.75
N GLY A 344 0.91 -5.11 5.60
CA GLY A 344 1.52 -5.29 4.28
C GLY A 344 1.95 -6.73 3.99
N GLY A 345 3.00 -6.90 3.18
CA GLY A 345 3.43 -8.21 2.67
C GLY A 345 3.96 -9.22 3.70
N GLY A 346 4.31 -8.76 4.90
CA GLY A 346 4.87 -9.62 5.96
C GLY A 346 6.36 -9.91 5.79
N PHE A 347 6.84 -10.98 6.41
CA PHE A 347 8.24 -11.43 6.52
C PHE A 347 9.18 -10.45 7.21
N ALA A 348 8.95 -9.14 7.09
CA ALA A 348 9.65 -8.04 7.73
C ALA A 348 8.74 -6.80 7.84
N GLY A 349 9.28 -5.67 8.24
CA GLY A 349 8.58 -4.39 8.29
C GLY A 349 7.69 -4.25 9.52
N THR A 350 6.39 -4.03 9.32
CA THR A 350 5.50 -3.53 10.36
C THR A 350 4.36 -4.48 10.72
N ILE A 351 3.83 -4.27 11.92
CA ILE A 351 2.50 -4.74 12.34
C ILE A 351 1.57 -3.54 12.50
N GLN A 352 0.26 -3.78 12.48
CA GLN A 352 -0.73 -2.76 12.86
C GLN A 352 -1.52 -3.21 14.07
N ALA A 353 -1.96 -2.25 14.87
CA ALA A 353 -2.82 -2.47 16.01
C ALA A 353 -3.94 -1.41 16.08
N PHE A 354 -5.13 -1.84 16.44
CA PHE A 354 -6.24 -0.99 16.86
C PHE A 354 -6.26 -0.98 18.37
N VAL A 355 -5.80 0.12 18.97
CA VAL A 355 -5.56 0.24 20.40
C VAL A 355 -6.65 1.11 21.02
N PRO A 356 -7.28 0.70 22.15
CA PRO A 356 -8.22 1.57 22.87
C PRO A 356 -7.59 2.92 23.21
N LEU A 357 -8.32 4.03 22.98
CA LEU A 357 -7.79 5.39 23.15
C LEU A 357 -7.27 5.66 24.57
N ASN A 358 -7.91 5.08 25.58
CA ASN A 358 -7.48 5.24 26.98
C ASN A 358 -6.18 4.49 27.32
N ARG A 359 -5.67 3.63 26.42
CA ARG A 359 -4.45 2.82 26.59
C ARG A 359 -3.36 3.14 25.59
N VAL A 360 -3.63 3.95 24.55
CA VAL A 360 -2.73 4.11 23.41
C VAL A 360 -1.35 4.67 23.79
N ASP A 361 -1.29 5.64 24.69
CA ASP A 361 -0.01 6.24 25.11
C ASP A 361 0.84 5.24 25.89
N ALA A 362 0.24 4.50 26.82
CA ALA A 362 0.92 3.43 27.58
C ALA A 362 1.36 2.29 26.66
N PHE A 363 0.50 1.89 25.72
CA PHE A 363 0.81 0.87 24.71
C PHE A 363 2.02 1.28 23.86
N CYS A 364 2.01 2.48 23.28
CA CYS A 364 3.11 2.97 22.45
C CYS A 364 4.41 3.10 23.26
N ALA A 365 4.37 3.64 24.48
CA ALA A 365 5.53 3.76 25.33
C ALA A 365 6.16 2.39 25.64
N GLU A 366 5.34 1.38 25.89
CA GLU A 366 5.84 0.03 26.20
C GLU A 366 6.36 -0.69 24.94
N MET A 367 5.69 -0.55 23.78
CA MET A 367 6.20 -1.08 22.51
C MET A 367 7.52 -0.42 22.12
N ASP A 368 7.65 0.91 22.28
CA ASP A 368 8.91 1.63 22.04
C ASP A 368 10.04 1.16 22.98
N ARG A 369 9.73 0.82 24.21
CA ARG A 369 10.70 0.22 25.15
C ARG A 369 11.15 -1.16 24.71
N LEU A 370 10.24 -1.97 24.13
CA LEU A 370 10.49 -3.37 23.73
C LEU A 370 11.17 -3.50 22.36
N LEU A 371 10.85 -2.62 21.41
CA LEU A 371 11.29 -2.70 20.01
C LEU A 371 12.35 -1.65 19.66
N GLY A 372 12.40 -0.55 20.41
CA GLY A 372 13.27 0.60 20.13
C GLY A 372 12.48 1.90 20.06
N ALA A 373 13.12 2.99 20.40
CA ALA A 373 12.50 4.31 20.44
C ALA A 373 11.90 4.69 19.08
N LYS A 374 10.67 5.19 19.08
CA LYS A 374 9.91 5.61 17.90
C LYS A 374 9.51 4.46 16.96
N SER A 375 9.34 3.25 17.47
CA SER A 375 8.79 2.14 16.70
C SER A 375 7.28 2.31 16.43
N CYS A 376 6.55 3.03 17.29
CA CYS A 376 5.11 3.26 17.17
C CYS A 376 4.79 4.55 16.40
N HIS A 377 3.86 4.42 15.44
CA HIS A 377 3.34 5.52 14.65
C HIS A 377 1.81 5.52 14.74
N ARG A 378 1.25 6.48 15.48
CA ARG A 378 -0.21 6.69 15.51
C ARG A 378 -0.65 7.31 14.19
N LEU A 379 -1.60 6.66 13.53
CA LEU A 379 -2.13 7.09 12.25
C LEU A 379 -3.58 7.57 12.40
N SER A 380 -3.96 8.53 11.58
CA SER A 380 -5.35 8.90 11.34
C SER A 380 -5.72 8.68 9.88
N ILE A 381 -7.02 8.43 9.64
CA ILE A 381 -7.53 8.27 8.28
C ILE A 381 -7.57 9.63 7.61
N ARG A 382 -6.96 9.71 6.41
CA ARG A 382 -7.01 10.90 5.58
C ARG A 382 -8.19 10.79 4.61
N PRO A 383 -9.17 11.72 4.64
CA PRO A 383 -10.41 11.59 3.86
C PRO A 383 -10.23 11.78 2.35
N VAL A 384 -9.10 12.36 1.92
CA VAL A 384 -8.80 12.66 0.51
C VAL A 384 -7.52 11.98 0.06
N GLY A 385 -7.49 11.50 -1.17
CA GLY A 385 -6.30 10.94 -1.82
C GLY A 385 -5.32 12.02 -2.28
N GLY A 386 -4.75 11.83 -3.48
CA GLY A 386 -3.91 12.86 -4.11
C GLY A 386 -4.70 14.15 -4.37
N VAL A 387 -4.15 15.30 -3.97
CA VAL A 387 -4.85 16.59 -4.02
C VAL A 387 -3.91 17.77 -4.24
N LEU A 388 -4.41 18.81 -4.93
CA LEU A 388 -3.83 20.15 -4.88
C LEU A 388 -4.16 20.77 -3.52
N LEU A 389 -3.15 21.13 -2.73
CA LEU A 389 -3.32 21.76 -1.43
C LEU A 389 -3.50 23.27 -1.54
N GLU A 390 -2.68 23.91 -2.39
CA GLU A 390 -2.59 25.36 -2.45
C GLU A 390 -2.15 25.82 -3.84
N VAL A 391 -2.75 26.90 -4.35
CA VAL A 391 -2.22 27.70 -5.46
C VAL A 391 -1.44 28.84 -4.82
N LEU A 392 -0.13 28.90 -5.11
CA LEU A 392 0.79 29.87 -4.58
C LEU A 392 0.88 31.04 -5.57
N GLU A 393 0.71 32.25 -5.10
CA GLU A 393 0.79 33.47 -5.94
C GLU A 393 2.23 33.85 -6.33
#